data_45eda3b11644f090e8fd6cfb467b12e3
#
_entry.id   45eda3b11644f090e8fd6cfb467b12e3
#
_cell.length_a   1.000
_cell.length_b   1.000
_cell.length_c   1.000
_cell.angle_alpha   90.00
_cell.angle_beta   90.00
_cell.angle_gamma   90.00
#
_symmetry.space_group_name_H-M   'P 1'
#
loop_
_entity.id
_entity.type
_entity.pdbx_description
1 polymer ?
#
loop_
_entity_poly.entity_id
_entity_poly.type
_entity_poly.pdbx_seq_one_letter_code
_entity_poly.pdbx_strand_id
1 'polypeptide(L)'
;MELTRVDYVILKFLKKRNCISHFESATLQEIMNVTSNSRPTTYRKMMNLCEHGYVGKGCKAINADTFYLLKKGMKIVENGGNVE
;
A
#
# COMPACT_ATOMS: atom_id res chain seq x y z
N MET A 1 10.27 -11.19 3.30
CA MET A 1 9.02 -10.78 3.97
C MET A 1 7.87 -11.61 3.45
N GLU A 2 7.11 -12.15 4.35
CA GLU A 2 5.95 -12.93 3.98
C GLU A 2 4.72 -12.05 4.06
N LEU A 3 3.97 -11.97 2.96
CA LEU A 3 2.81 -11.09 2.90
C LEU A 3 1.61 -11.72 3.58
N THR A 4 0.92 -10.94 4.40
CA THR A 4 -0.30 -11.37 5.06
C THR A 4 -1.49 -10.98 4.20
N ARG A 5 -2.68 -11.45 4.62
CA ARG A 5 -3.91 -11.08 3.92
C ARG A 5 -4.10 -9.56 3.87
N VAL A 6 -3.79 -8.89 4.98
CA VAL A 6 -3.93 -7.43 5.03
C VAL A 6 -2.98 -6.77 4.03
N ASP A 7 -1.77 -7.31 3.89
CA ASP A 7 -0.84 -6.76 2.91
C ASP A 7 -1.42 -6.86 1.50
N TYR A 8 -2.00 -7.99 1.15
CA TYR A 8 -2.63 -8.14 -0.16
C TYR A 8 -3.80 -7.19 -0.35
N VAL A 9 -4.59 -6.97 0.69
CA VAL A 9 -5.69 -6.02 0.61
C VAL A 9 -5.18 -4.63 0.29
N ILE A 10 -4.09 -4.23 0.93
CA ILE A 10 -3.50 -2.91 0.68
C ILE A 10 -3.01 -2.80 -0.76
N LEU A 11 -2.28 -3.81 -1.22
CA LEU A 11 -1.74 -3.78 -2.58
C LEU A 11 -2.85 -3.77 -3.62
N LYS A 12 -3.89 -4.56 -3.42
CA LYS A 12 -5.03 -4.57 -4.34
C LYS A 12 -5.75 -3.23 -4.35
N PHE A 13 -5.88 -2.61 -3.19
CA PHE A 13 -6.50 -1.30 -3.10
C PHE A 13 -5.73 -0.27 -3.90
N LEU A 14 -4.42 -0.27 -3.77
CA LEU A 14 -3.58 0.67 -4.50
C LEU A 14 -3.69 0.45 -6.00
N LYS A 15 -3.73 -0.81 -6.43
CA LYS A 15 -3.88 -1.11 -7.85
C LYS A 15 -5.23 -0.66 -8.36
N LYS A 16 -6.28 -0.92 -7.62
CA LYS A 16 -7.64 -0.56 -8.01
C LYS A 16 -7.79 0.96 -8.14
N ARG A 17 -7.11 1.71 -7.29
CA ARG A 17 -7.16 3.17 -7.31
C ARG A 17 -6.16 3.76 -8.29
N ASN A 18 -5.39 2.93 -8.98
CA ASN A 18 -4.32 3.40 -9.89
C ASN A 18 -3.30 4.28 -9.18
N CYS A 19 -3.00 3.93 -7.95
CA CYS A 19 -1.97 4.64 -7.19
C CYS A 19 -0.61 4.08 -7.58
N ILE A 20 -0.07 4.53 -8.69
CA ILE A 20 1.15 3.96 -9.25
C ILE A 20 2.26 4.98 -9.48
N SER A 21 2.10 6.20 -8.98
CA SER A 21 3.12 7.23 -9.12
C SER A 21 3.10 8.12 -7.90
N HIS A 22 4.12 8.99 -7.81
CA HIS A 22 4.22 9.94 -6.69
C HIS A 22 2.99 10.83 -6.58
N PHE A 23 2.39 11.17 -7.71
CA PHE A 23 1.24 12.06 -7.73
C PHE A 23 -0.08 11.33 -7.59
N GLU A 24 -0.09 10.06 -7.96
CA GLU A 24 -1.28 9.22 -7.85
C GLU A 24 -1.05 8.23 -6.74
N SER A 25 -1.22 8.70 -5.53
CA SER A 25 -0.92 7.92 -4.34
C SER A 25 -2.06 8.04 -3.34
N ALA A 26 -2.13 7.10 -2.41
CA ALA A 26 -3.17 7.06 -1.40
C ALA A 26 -2.61 7.50 -0.06
N THR A 27 -3.43 8.20 0.72
CA THR A 27 -3.01 8.64 2.05
C THR A 27 -3.09 7.48 3.04
N LEU A 28 -2.37 7.64 4.14
CA LEU A 28 -2.42 6.64 5.21
C LEU A 28 -3.86 6.48 5.73
N GLN A 29 -4.60 7.60 5.80
CA GLN A 29 -5.98 7.55 6.28
C GLN A 29 -6.85 6.68 5.36
N GLU A 30 -6.67 6.82 4.06
CA GLU A 30 -7.43 6.01 3.11
C GLU A 30 -7.11 4.52 3.27
N ILE A 31 -5.85 4.21 3.52
CA ILE A 31 -5.44 2.83 3.73
C ILE A 31 -6.01 2.30 5.04
N MET A 32 -6.01 3.12 6.08
CA MET A 32 -6.64 2.76 7.36
C MET A 32 -8.10 2.41 7.18
N ASN A 33 -8.80 3.19 6.37
CA ASN A 33 -10.21 2.95 6.12
C ASN A 33 -10.46 1.60 5.45
N VAL A 34 -9.56 1.21 4.57
CA VAL A 34 -9.70 -0.06 3.85
C VAL A 34 -9.38 -1.25 4.76
N THR A 35 -8.39 -1.11 5.61
CA THR A 35 -7.92 -2.22 6.45
C THR A 35 -8.60 -2.26 7.81
N SER A 36 -9.24 -1.18 8.22
CA SER A 36 -9.84 -1.04 9.55
C SER A 36 -8.85 -1.20 10.68
N ASN A 37 -7.59 -0.91 10.40
CA ASN A 37 -6.54 -0.96 11.40
C ASN A 37 -6.26 0.42 11.98
N SER A 38 -5.63 0.45 13.16
CA SER A 38 -5.24 1.71 13.78
C SER A 38 -4.13 2.36 12.97
N ARG A 39 -3.91 3.66 13.23
CA ARG A 39 -2.85 4.39 12.53
C ARG A 39 -1.46 3.79 12.78
N PRO A 40 -1.06 3.49 14.02
CA PRO A 40 0.27 2.91 14.24
C PRO A 40 0.47 1.57 13.54
N THR A 41 -0.55 0.73 13.57
CA THR A 41 -0.48 -0.58 12.93
C THR A 41 -0.36 -0.43 11.42
N THR A 42 -1.18 0.43 10.83
CA THR A 42 -1.16 0.66 9.39
C THR A 42 0.17 1.27 8.96
N TYR A 43 0.65 2.25 9.71
CA TYR A 43 1.92 2.89 9.39
C TYR A 43 3.06 1.87 9.39
N ARG A 44 3.09 1.00 10.39
CA ARG A 44 4.14 -0.02 10.47
C ARG A 44 4.09 -0.97 9.28
N LYS A 45 2.89 -1.37 8.89
CA LYS A 45 2.73 -2.23 7.73
C LYS A 45 3.21 -1.55 6.46
N MET A 46 2.86 -0.28 6.29
CA MET A 46 3.29 0.46 5.11
C MET A 46 4.80 0.64 5.08
N MET A 47 5.41 0.88 6.23
CA MET A 47 6.87 1.00 6.29
C MET A 47 7.54 -0.31 5.90
N ASN A 48 6.99 -1.43 6.37
CA ASN A 48 7.53 -2.73 5.99
C ASN A 48 7.40 -2.98 4.49
N LEU A 49 6.26 -2.63 3.91
CA LEU A 49 6.05 -2.80 2.47
C LEU A 49 7.01 -1.90 1.68
N CYS A 50 7.25 -0.68 2.17
CA CYS A 50 8.22 0.21 1.55
C CYS A 50 9.62 -0.38 1.60
N GLU A 51 9.99 -0.89 2.76
CA GLU A 51 11.32 -1.46 2.96
C GLU A 51 11.61 -2.61 2.03
N HIS A 52 10.59 -3.39 1.72
CA HIS A 52 10.74 -4.56 0.86
C HIS A 52 10.44 -4.27 -0.61
N GLY A 53 10.20 -3.01 -0.95
CA GLY A 53 10.07 -2.61 -2.33
C GLY A 53 8.72 -2.85 -2.98
N TYR A 54 7.70 -3.11 -2.19
CA TYR A 54 6.35 -3.32 -2.73
C TYR A 54 5.61 -2.01 -2.97
N VAL A 55 5.84 -1.03 -2.13
CA VAL A 55 5.22 0.29 -2.28
C VAL A 55 6.28 1.37 -2.09
N GLY A 56 5.98 2.57 -2.57
CA GLY A 56 6.85 3.72 -2.40
C GLY A 56 6.10 4.85 -1.73
N LYS A 57 6.84 5.80 -1.20
CA LYS A 57 6.24 6.99 -0.60
C LYS A 57 6.02 8.04 -1.68
N GLY A 58 4.80 8.54 -1.75
CA GLY A 58 4.46 9.57 -2.71
C GLY A 58 4.64 10.97 -2.16
N CYS A 59 4.08 11.94 -2.85
CA CYS A 59 4.11 13.32 -2.41
C CYS A 59 3.28 13.48 -1.16
N LYS A 60 3.80 14.26 -0.21
CA LYS A 60 3.06 14.52 1.01
C LYS A 60 1.90 15.46 0.71
N ALA A 61 0.74 15.10 1.19
CA ALA A 61 -0.46 15.92 1.03
C ALA A 61 -0.85 16.51 2.39
N ILE A 62 -0.54 17.78 2.61
CA ILE A 62 -0.90 18.49 3.83
C ILE A 62 -0.61 17.64 5.08
N ASN A 63 0.66 17.38 5.33
CA ASN A 63 1.12 16.63 6.50
C ASN A 63 0.67 15.17 6.53
N ALA A 64 0.17 14.65 5.43
CA ALA A 64 -0.25 13.25 5.36
C ALA A 64 0.73 12.47 4.52
N ASP A 65 1.18 11.34 5.04
CA ASP A 65 2.00 10.44 4.25
C ASP A 65 1.15 9.78 3.18
N THR A 66 1.73 9.62 1.99
CA THR A 66 1.05 8.95 0.89
C THR A 66 1.90 7.80 0.37
N PHE A 67 1.24 6.84 -0.26
CA PHE A 67 1.92 5.64 -0.74
C PHE A 67 1.38 5.25 -2.10
N TYR A 68 2.24 4.65 -2.92
CA TYR A 68 1.84 4.19 -4.24
C TYR A 68 2.47 2.83 -4.51
N LEU A 69 1.89 2.10 -5.46
CA LEU A 69 2.28 0.74 -5.77
C LEU A 69 3.52 0.74 -6.67
N LEU A 70 4.54 -0.01 -6.27
CA LEU A 70 5.73 -0.20 -7.08
C LEU A 70 5.56 -1.43 -7.96
N LYS A 71 6.48 -1.58 -8.91
CA LYS A 71 6.42 -2.68 -9.86
C LYS A 71 6.38 -4.04 -9.18
N LYS A 72 7.17 -4.22 -8.13
CA LYS A 72 7.19 -5.48 -7.39
C LYS A 72 5.83 -5.79 -6.78
N GLY A 73 5.19 -4.77 -6.18
CA GLY A 73 3.86 -4.96 -5.62
C GLY A 73 2.82 -5.22 -6.69
N MET A 74 2.95 -4.54 -7.83
CA MET A 74 2.05 -4.74 -8.95
C MET A 74 2.11 -6.19 -9.43
N LYS A 75 3.29 -6.75 -9.54
CA LYS A 75 3.46 -8.13 -9.97
C LYS A 75 2.80 -9.11 -9.01
N ILE A 76 2.90 -8.85 -7.72
CA ILE A 76 2.27 -9.71 -6.72
C ILE A 76 0.77 -9.74 -6.92
N VAL A 77 0.17 -8.57 -7.13
CA VAL A 77 -1.29 -8.48 -7.32
C VAL A 77 -1.71 -9.16 -8.61
N GLU A 78 -0.94 -8.96 -9.68
CA GLU A 78 -1.29 -9.53 -10.99
C GLU A 78 -1.12 -11.03 -11.04
N ASN A 79 -0.10 -11.56 -10.35
CA ASN A 79 0.27 -12.97 -10.51
C ASN A 79 -0.26 -13.88 -9.43
N GLY A 80 -0.73 -13.37 -8.35
CA GLY A 80 -1.15 -14.25 -7.29
C GLY A 80 -1.87 -13.54 -6.19
N GLY A 81 -2.25 -12.32 -6.45
CA GLY A 81 -2.89 -11.52 -5.45
C GLY A 81 -4.22 -12.06 -4.99
N ASN A 82 -4.72 -13.06 -5.65
CA ASN A 82 -5.97 -13.68 -5.26
C ASN A 82 -5.74 -14.89 -4.35
N VAL A 83 -4.65 -14.90 -3.68
CA VAL A 83 -4.38 -15.91 -2.68
C VAL A 83 -5.41 -15.81 -1.57
N GLU A 84 -6.04 -16.86 -1.24
CA GLU A 84 -7.00 -16.85 -0.15
C GLU A 84 -6.95 -18.12 0.63
#